data_8aa87736559339e599fc9883adf33c40
#
_entry.id   8aa87736559339e599fc9883adf33c40
#
_cell.length_a   1.000
_cell.length_b   1.000
_cell.length_c   1.000
_cell.angle_alpha   90.00
_cell.angle_beta   90.00
_cell.angle_gamma   90.00
#
_symmetry.space_group_name_H-M   'P 1'
#
loop_
_entity.id
_entity.type
_entity.pdbx_description
1 polymer ?
#
loop_
_entity_poly.entity_id
_entity_poly.type
_entity_poly.pdbx_seq_one_letter_code
_entity_poly.pdbx_strand_id
1 'polypeptide(L)'
;MENQGFRLVEEKKQKKSFFALILSIFTVAGILFCVQQMFVDTKWWFVSMVVSVLCCLVIFSTKSTKIVLVYFVLGILLLFAFRTIWISGALDFVNQVIAGFNAVTGESASYFVVPNYANRELAMVIFFCLTGWFLSGYLTIAIKGKHWVPVLVFWAALVSLAVFFEMPSAWCVGAMAFLSLAGIYAHSHTKVDEEKNYLAAFCKMVVIVAVFICFTWNRQLYHKNEIIADLKENITEEANA
;
A
#
# COMPACT_ATOMS: atom_id res chain seq x y z
N MET A 1 -35.90 -30.48 9.61
CA MET A 1 -34.55 -30.43 10.23
C MET A 1 -33.42 -30.01 9.24
N GLU A 2 -33.63 -30.09 7.94
CA GLU A 2 -32.60 -29.74 6.90
C GLU A 2 -32.23 -28.25 6.82
N ASN A 3 -33.18 -27.36 7.14
CA ASN A 3 -32.95 -25.89 6.97
C ASN A 3 -32.04 -25.27 8.06
N GLN A 4 -31.86 -25.91 9.21
CA GLN A 4 -30.99 -25.36 10.26
C GLN A 4 -29.51 -25.58 9.96
N GLY A 5 -29.13 -26.69 9.35
CA GLY A 5 -27.76 -26.99 8.94
C GLY A 5 -27.25 -26.04 7.87
N PHE A 6 -28.10 -25.71 6.91
CA PHE A 6 -27.76 -24.77 5.81
C PHE A 6 -27.59 -23.33 6.30
N ARG A 7 -28.45 -22.83 7.21
CA ARG A 7 -28.32 -21.52 7.83
C ARG A 7 -27.06 -21.39 8.67
N LEU A 8 -26.70 -22.41 9.46
CA LEU A 8 -25.47 -22.41 10.25
C LEU A 8 -24.21 -22.38 9.40
N VAL A 9 -24.20 -23.03 8.24
CA VAL A 9 -23.07 -23.02 7.29
C VAL A 9 -22.93 -21.65 6.60
N GLU A 10 -24.04 -21.01 6.24
CA GLU A 10 -24.02 -19.65 5.67
C GLU A 10 -23.60 -18.60 6.69
N GLU A 11 -24.10 -18.63 7.92
CA GLU A 11 -23.65 -17.73 8.99
C GLU A 11 -22.18 -17.94 9.34
N LYS A 12 -21.68 -19.18 9.35
CA LYS A 12 -20.26 -19.47 9.56
C LYS A 12 -19.38 -18.93 8.42
N LYS A 13 -19.82 -19.01 7.17
CA LYS A 13 -19.11 -18.43 6.03
C LYS A 13 -19.08 -16.90 6.08
N GLN A 14 -20.15 -16.25 6.50
CA GLN A 14 -20.25 -14.81 6.59
C GLN A 14 -19.35 -14.21 7.69
N LYS A 15 -19.21 -14.89 8.83
CA LYS A 15 -18.31 -14.47 9.92
C LYS A 15 -16.82 -14.53 9.54
N LYS A 16 -16.40 -15.56 8.81
CA LYS A 16 -14.99 -15.67 8.32
C LYS A 16 -14.59 -14.51 7.40
N SER A 17 -15.57 -13.87 6.79
CA SER A 17 -15.31 -12.86 5.81
C SER A 17 -14.84 -11.52 6.41
N PHE A 18 -15.24 -11.15 7.61
CA PHE A 18 -14.93 -9.84 8.17
C PHE A 18 -13.44 -9.64 8.51
N PHE A 19 -12.80 -10.66 9.07
CA PHE A 19 -11.36 -10.62 9.34
C PHE A 19 -10.55 -10.50 8.05
N ALA A 20 -10.90 -11.28 7.02
CA ALA A 20 -10.26 -11.19 5.71
C ALA A 20 -10.44 -9.81 5.05
N LEU A 21 -11.58 -9.14 5.26
CA LEU A 21 -11.80 -7.78 4.78
C LEU A 21 -10.84 -6.80 5.45
N ILE A 22 -10.79 -6.78 6.78
CA ILE A 22 -9.90 -5.90 7.54
C ILE A 22 -8.45 -6.13 7.13
N LEU A 23 -8.05 -7.40 7.01
CA LEU A 23 -6.71 -7.79 6.59
C LEU A 23 -6.40 -7.32 5.17
N SER A 24 -7.36 -7.41 4.24
CA SER A 24 -7.20 -6.91 2.87
C SER A 24 -7.00 -5.39 2.84
N ILE A 25 -7.84 -4.66 3.57
CA ILE A 25 -7.74 -3.21 3.68
C ILE A 25 -6.39 -2.81 4.28
N PHE A 26 -6.00 -3.43 5.40
CA PHE A 26 -4.72 -3.16 6.06
C PHE A 26 -3.53 -3.43 5.15
N THR A 27 -3.53 -4.56 4.46
CA THR A 27 -2.44 -4.96 3.56
C THR A 27 -2.32 -4.01 2.38
N VAL A 28 -3.41 -3.72 1.68
CA VAL A 28 -3.41 -2.85 0.50
C VAL A 28 -3.06 -1.41 0.87
N ALA A 29 -3.72 -0.86 1.90
CA ALA A 29 -3.44 0.48 2.37
C ALA A 29 -1.99 0.61 2.88
N GLY A 30 -1.50 -0.41 3.59
CA GLY A 30 -0.12 -0.46 4.07
C GLY A 30 0.90 -0.46 2.93
N ILE A 31 0.71 -1.27 1.89
CA ILE A 31 1.59 -1.29 0.71
C ILE A 31 1.61 0.08 0.03
N LEU A 32 0.44 0.66 -0.27
CA LEU A 32 0.35 1.96 -0.92
C LEU A 32 0.96 3.07 -0.07
N PHE A 33 0.68 3.07 1.23
CA PHE A 33 1.26 4.02 2.17
C PHE A 33 2.78 3.94 2.17
N CYS A 34 3.35 2.74 2.28
CA CYS A 34 4.80 2.55 2.27
C CYS A 34 5.44 3.05 0.97
N VAL A 35 4.88 2.71 -0.20
CA VAL A 35 5.39 3.16 -1.50
C VAL A 35 5.33 4.69 -1.61
N GLN A 36 4.22 5.30 -1.21
CA GLN A 36 4.06 6.75 -1.28
C GLN A 36 5.01 7.48 -0.32
N GLN A 37 5.20 6.96 0.87
CA GLN A 37 6.13 7.56 1.83
C GLN A 37 7.60 7.42 1.42
N MET A 38 7.94 6.38 0.67
CA MET A 38 9.30 6.18 0.18
C MET A 38 9.68 7.14 -0.95
N PHE A 39 8.76 7.35 -1.89
CA PHE A 39 9.11 7.94 -3.17
C PHE A 39 8.28 9.16 -3.54
N VAL A 40 7.22 9.52 -2.79
CA VAL A 40 6.26 10.52 -3.23
C VAL A 40 6.01 11.56 -2.17
N ASP A 41 6.25 12.83 -2.54
CA ASP A 41 5.89 13.98 -1.71
C ASP A 41 4.63 14.65 -2.31
N THR A 42 3.46 14.06 -2.07
CA THR A 42 2.18 14.62 -2.49
C THR A 42 1.24 14.83 -1.31
N LYS A 43 0.55 15.97 -1.31
CA LYS A 43 -0.45 16.29 -0.29
C LYS A 43 -1.72 15.44 -0.40
N TRP A 44 -1.95 14.81 -1.56
CA TRP A 44 -3.18 14.09 -1.90
C TRP A 44 -3.05 12.56 -1.76
N TRP A 45 -2.04 12.08 -1.05
CA TRP A 45 -1.78 10.65 -0.84
C TRP A 45 -2.99 9.87 -0.30
N PHE A 46 -3.84 10.52 0.51
CA PHE A 46 -5.02 9.89 1.11
C PHE A 46 -6.10 9.50 0.09
N VAL A 47 -6.18 10.18 -1.08
CA VAL A 47 -7.19 9.89 -2.11
C VAL A 47 -7.01 8.48 -2.65
N SER A 48 -5.79 8.06 -2.96
CA SER A 48 -5.51 6.69 -3.43
C SER A 48 -5.84 5.64 -2.38
N MET A 49 -5.63 5.96 -1.10
CA MET A 49 -6.01 5.10 0.04
C MET A 49 -7.52 4.91 0.10
N VAL A 50 -8.29 6.00 0.05
CA VAL A 50 -9.77 5.94 0.08
C VAL A 50 -10.29 5.12 -1.10
N VAL A 51 -9.80 5.37 -2.32
CA VAL A 51 -10.18 4.60 -3.51
C VAL A 51 -9.88 3.11 -3.29
N SER A 52 -8.71 2.78 -2.79
CA SER A 52 -8.32 1.39 -2.57
C SER A 52 -9.17 0.68 -1.51
N VAL A 53 -9.53 1.37 -0.43
CA VAL A 53 -10.46 0.85 0.59
C VAL A 53 -11.82 0.55 -0.02
N LEU A 54 -12.37 1.48 -0.82
CA LEU A 54 -13.64 1.28 -1.52
C LEU A 54 -13.55 0.08 -2.49
N CYS A 55 -12.46 -0.06 -3.21
CA CYS A 55 -12.22 -1.20 -4.10
C CYS A 55 -12.16 -2.53 -3.33
N CYS A 56 -11.49 -2.57 -2.19
CA CYS A 56 -11.49 -3.75 -1.31
C CYS A 56 -12.91 -4.12 -0.87
N LEU A 57 -13.72 -3.14 -0.46
CA LEU A 57 -15.11 -3.36 -0.05
C LEU A 57 -15.95 -3.93 -1.19
N VAL A 58 -15.83 -3.39 -2.41
CA VAL A 58 -16.55 -3.86 -3.61
C VAL A 58 -16.19 -5.30 -3.92
N ILE A 59 -14.90 -5.62 -4.04
CA ILE A 59 -14.43 -6.98 -4.35
C ILE A 59 -14.80 -7.97 -3.24
N PHE A 60 -14.68 -7.53 -1.99
CA PHE A 60 -14.99 -8.38 -0.86
C PHE A 60 -16.48 -8.75 -0.79
N SER A 61 -17.37 -7.78 -1.03
CA SER A 61 -18.83 -7.97 -1.03
C SER A 61 -19.29 -8.85 -2.19
N THR A 62 -18.47 -8.96 -3.24
CA THR A 62 -18.83 -9.67 -4.46
C THR A 62 -18.66 -11.18 -4.31
N LYS A 63 -19.75 -11.93 -4.57
CA LYS A 63 -19.74 -13.40 -4.63
C LYS A 63 -19.62 -13.94 -6.07
N SER A 64 -19.90 -13.12 -7.08
CA SER A 64 -19.96 -13.53 -8.49
C SER A 64 -18.63 -13.25 -9.20
N THR A 65 -18.07 -14.29 -9.82
CA THR A 65 -16.88 -14.19 -10.68
C THR A 65 -17.10 -13.22 -11.85
N LYS A 66 -18.33 -13.10 -12.35
CA LYS A 66 -18.66 -12.17 -13.44
C LYS A 66 -18.46 -10.72 -13.03
N ILE A 67 -18.85 -10.34 -11.80
CA ILE A 67 -18.67 -8.98 -11.30
C ILE A 67 -17.19 -8.68 -11.07
N VAL A 68 -16.41 -9.67 -10.60
CA VAL A 68 -14.95 -9.54 -10.48
C VAL A 68 -14.33 -9.29 -11.87
N LEU A 69 -14.76 -10.02 -12.90
CA LEU A 69 -14.30 -9.79 -14.27
C LEU A 69 -14.64 -8.36 -14.73
N VAL A 70 -15.90 -7.93 -14.53
CA VAL A 70 -16.35 -6.56 -14.88
C VAL A 70 -15.50 -5.51 -14.16
N TYR A 71 -15.15 -5.72 -12.89
CA TYR A 71 -14.29 -4.84 -12.13
C TYR A 71 -12.91 -4.66 -12.80
N PHE A 72 -12.25 -5.75 -13.21
CA PHE A 72 -10.96 -5.65 -13.90
C PHE A 72 -11.07 -5.05 -15.30
N VAL A 73 -12.12 -5.41 -16.06
CA VAL A 73 -12.39 -4.81 -17.38
C VAL A 73 -12.61 -3.29 -17.25
N LEU A 74 -13.36 -2.85 -16.25
CA LEU A 74 -13.56 -1.43 -15.98
C LEU A 74 -12.23 -0.73 -15.64
N GLY A 75 -11.39 -1.35 -14.84
CA GLY A 75 -10.04 -0.85 -14.54
C GLY A 75 -9.19 -0.68 -15.81
N ILE A 76 -9.23 -1.65 -16.72
CA ILE A 76 -8.53 -1.58 -18.01
C ILE A 76 -9.10 -0.44 -18.87
N LEU A 77 -10.41 -0.29 -18.94
CA LEU A 77 -11.04 0.84 -19.65
C LEU A 77 -10.63 2.19 -19.08
N LEU A 78 -10.54 2.31 -17.76
CA LEU A 78 -10.03 3.53 -17.10
C LEU A 78 -8.56 3.79 -17.43
N LEU A 79 -7.70 2.75 -17.50
CA LEU A 79 -6.32 2.90 -17.98
C LEU A 79 -6.27 3.48 -19.39
N PHE A 80 -7.11 3.01 -20.30
CA PHE A 80 -7.18 3.55 -21.67
C PHE A 80 -7.73 4.97 -21.71
N ALA A 81 -8.79 5.25 -20.95
CA ALA A 81 -9.40 6.58 -20.88
C ALA A 81 -8.44 7.63 -20.35
N PHE A 82 -7.65 7.29 -19.32
CA PHE A 82 -6.69 8.20 -18.67
C PHE A 82 -5.24 7.94 -19.08
N ARG A 83 -5.01 7.28 -20.24
CA ARG A 83 -3.68 6.79 -20.64
C ARG A 83 -2.56 7.83 -20.54
N THR A 84 -2.81 9.05 -21.01
CA THR A 84 -1.81 10.13 -21.03
C THR A 84 -1.47 10.57 -19.60
N ILE A 85 -2.48 10.67 -18.76
CA ILE A 85 -2.34 11.15 -17.38
C ILE A 85 -1.62 10.13 -16.51
N TRP A 86 -2.05 8.85 -16.54
CA TRP A 86 -1.43 7.83 -15.71
C TRP A 86 -0.01 7.49 -16.18
N ILE A 87 0.28 7.55 -17.50
CA ILE A 87 1.65 7.38 -18.02
C ILE A 87 2.55 8.51 -17.50
N SER A 88 2.07 9.76 -17.53
CA SER A 88 2.82 10.88 -16.96
C SER A 88 3.10 10.69 -15.47
N GLY A 89 2.11 10.25 -14.70
CA GLY A 89 2.26 9.93 -13.28
C GLY A 89 3.21 8.75 -13.03
N ALA A 90 3.14 7.70 -13.86
CA ALA A 90 4.04 6.56 -13.78
C ALA A 90 5.50 6.95 -14.06
N LEU A 91 5.74 7.76 -15.10
CA LEU A 91 7.08 8.25 -15.43
C LEU A 91 7.64 9.19 -14.37
N ASP A 92 6.80 10.03 -13.78
CA ASP A 92 7.19 10.90 -12.66
C ASP A 92 7.56 10.05 -11.43
N PHE A 93 6.80 9.00 -11.13
CA PHE A 93 7.12 8.05 -10.06
C PHE A 93 8.46 7.33 -10.32
N VAL A 94 8.68 6.81 -11.53
CA VAL A 94 9.94 6.17 -11.91
C VAL A 94 11.12 7.14 -11.79
N ASN A 95 10.95 8.41 -12.19
CA ASN A 95 11.98 9.43 -12.03
C ASN A 95 12.32 9.69 -10.55
N GLN A 96 11.35 9.65 -9.66
CA GLN A 96 11.60 9.76 -8.21
C GLN A 96 12.37 8.55 -7.67
N VAL A 97 12.06 7.34 -8.16
CA VAL A 97 12.85 6.14 -7.83
C VAL A 97 14.28 6.26 -8.35
N ILE A 98 14.48 6.75 -9.59
CA ILE A 98 15.80 6.99 -10.17
C ILE A 98 16.57 8.04 -9.35
N ALA A 99 15.91 9.11 -8.94
CA ALA A 99 16.53 10.12 -8.07
C ALA A 99 17.03 9.52 -6.75
N GLY A 100 16.22 8.69 -6.12
CA GLY A 100 16.64 7.93 -4.92
C GLY A 100 17.81 6.99 -5.20
N PHE A 101 17.77 6.26 -6.32
CA PHE A 101 18.87 5.38 -6.76
C PHE A 101 20.18 6.14 -6.95
N ASN A 102 20.13 7.25 -7.70
CA ASN A 102 21.31 8.10 -7.93
C ASN A 102 21.88 8.64 -6.61
N ALA A 103 21.01 9.02 -5.67
CA ALA A 103 21.43 9.52 -4.36
C ALA A 103 22.14 8.46 -3.51
N VAL A 104 21.71 7.20 -3.59
CA VAL A 104 22.30 6.10 -2.79
C VAL A 104 23.58 5.55 -3.45
N THR A 105 23.58 5.39 -4.78
CA THR A 105 24.71 4.76 -5.48
C THR A 105 25.79 5.75 -5.91
N GLY A 106 25.48 7.05 -5.94
CA GLY A 106 26.37 8.07 -6.53
C GLY A 106 26.46 8.00 -8.07
N GLU A 107 25.61 7.19 -8.70
CA GLU A 107 25.54 7.09 -10.17
C GLU A 107 24.63 8.17 -10.75
N SER A 108 24.75 8.40 -12.06
CA SER A 108 23.91 9.36 -12.80
C SER A 108 23.03 8.67 -13.82
N ALA A 109 22.07 7.87 -13.36
CA ALA A 109 21.07 7.28 -14.24
C ALA A 109 20.16 8.39 -14.83
N SER A 110 19.91 8.30 -16.14
CA SER A 110 19.16 9.31 -16.89
C SER A 110 17.66 9.25 -16.53
N TYR A 111 17.04 10.42 -16.39
CA TYR A 111 15.61 10.55 -16.16
C TYR A 111 14.80 10.38 -17.45
N PHE A 112 13.60 9.84 -17.31
CA PHE A 112 12.65 9.78 -18.42
C PHE A 112 12.03 11.14 -18.68
N VAL A 113 11.80 11.43 -19.97
CA VAL A 113 11.05 12.63 -20.36
C VAL A 113 9.58 12.43 -20.05
N VAL A 114 9.06 13.20 -19.10
CA VAL A 114 7.63 13.16 -18.73
C VAL A 114 6.86 14.02 -19.74
N PRO A 115 5.80 13.49 -20.39
CA PRO A 115 4.92 14.28 -21.23
C PRO A 115 4.40 15.50 -20.47
N ASN A 116 4.37 16.66 -21.13
CA ASN A 116 4.01 17.92 -20.49
C ASN A 116 2.53 17.90 -20.08
N TYR A 117 2.27 17.53 -18.85
CA TYR A 117 0.96 17.57 -18.23
C TYR A 117 0.91 18.72 -17.22
N ALA A 118 -0.11 19.57 -17.36
CA ALA A 118 -0.21 20.82 -16.62
C ALA A 118 -0.25 20.65 -15.09
N ASN A 119 -0.68 19.47 -14.61
CA ASN A 119 -0.76 19.19 -13.18
C ASN A 119 -0.13 17.82 -12.84
N ARG A 120 1.18 17.83 -12.52
CA ARG A 120 1.95 16.63 -12.16
C ARG A 120 1.40 15.95 -10.91
N GLU A 121 0.94 16.70 -9.90
CA GLU A 121 0.36 16.12 -8.69
C GLU A 121 -0.89 15.30 -9.02
N LEU A 122 -1.77 15.81 -9.87
CA LEU A 122 -2.96 15.09 -10.31
C LEU A 122 -2.62 13.81 -11.09
N ALA A 123 -1.61 13.87 -11.95
CA ALA A 123 -1.15 12.71 -12.70
C ALA A 123 -0.65 11.60 -11.75
N MET A 124 0.11 11.97 -10.73
CA MET A 124 0.59 11.06 -9.71
C MET A 124 -0.56 10.44 -8.89
N VAL A 125 -1.53 11.24 -8.48
CA VAL A 125 -2.72 10.76 -7.76
C VAL A 125 -3.51 9.76 -8.60
N ILE A 126 -3.75 10.05 -9.88
CA ILE A 126 -4.46 9.14 -10.81
C ILE A 126 -3.67 7.84 -10.99
N PHE A 127 -2.34 7.92 -11.14
CA PHE A 127 -1.49 6.76 -11.21
C PHE A 127 -1.64 5.86 -9.98
N PHE A 128 -1.59 6.42 -8.76
CA PHE A 128 -1.76 5.64 -7.53
C PHE A 128 -3.19 5.14 -7.32
N CYS A 129 -4.21 5.88 -7.75
CA CYS A 129 -5.59 5.42 -7.71
C CYS A 129 -5.81 4.18 -8.59
N LEU A 130 -5.28 4.19 -9.81
CA LEU A 130 -5.39 3.05 -10.74
C LEU A 130 -4.53 1.86 -10.28
N THR A 131 -3.31 2.12 -9.81
CA THR A 131 -2.48 1.09 -9.19
C THR A 131 -3.18 0.46 -7.98
N GLY A 132 -3.73 1.29 -7.10
CA GLY A 132 -4.52 0.86 -5.94
C GLY A 132 -5.77 0.07 -6.33
N TRP A 133 -6.44 0.44 -7.43
CA TRP A 133 -7.56 -0.33 -7.99
C TRP A 133 -7.15 -1.77 -8.28
N PHE A 134 -6.12 -1.99 -9.09
CA PHE A 134 -5.68 -3.34 -9.46
C PHE A 134 -5.11 -4.11 -8.27
N LEU A 135 -4.31 -3.45 -7.44
CA LEU A 135 -3.72 -4.04 -6.24
C LEU A 135 -4.80 -4.51 -5.26
N SER A 136 -5.83 -3.68 -5.02
CA SER A 136 -6.97 -4.02 -4.17
C SER A 136 -7.72 -5.23 -4.69
N GLY A 137 -8.01 -5.27 -5.99
CA GLY A 137 -8.68 -6.42 -6.62
C GLY A 137 -7.88 -7.71 -6.43
N TYR A 138 -6.60 -7.67 -6.80
CA TYR A 138 -5.73 -8.83 -6.77
C TYR A 138 -5.47 -9.36 -5.34
N LEU A 139 -5.05 -8.49 -4.43
CA LEU A 139 -4.72 -8.91 -3.06
C LEU A 139 -5.96 -9.31 -2.26
N THR A 140 -7.11 -8.64 -2.44
CA THR A 140 -8.35 -9.04 -1.78
C THR A 140 -8.80 -10.43 -2.21
N ILE A 141 -8.67 -10.77 -3.50
CA ILE A 141 -8.97 -12.11 -4.00
C ILE A 141 -7.98 -13.14 -3.41
N ALA A 142 -6.69 -12.81 -3.39
CA ALA A 142 -5.66 -13.69 -2.85
C ALA A 142 -5.89 -13.97 -1.35
N ILE A 143 -6.16 -12.94 -0.54
CA ILE A 143 -6.42 -13.08 0.89
C ILE A 143 -7.72 -13.86 1.14
N LYS A 144 -8.78 -13.58 0.38
CA LYS A 144 -10.04 -14.30 0.44
C LYS A 144 -9.88 -15.79 0.10
N GLY A 145 -9.01 -16.08 -0.88
CA GLY A 145 -8.61 -17.44 -1.27
C GLY A 145 -7.57 -18.08 -0.36
N LYS A 146 -7.10 -17.40 0.69
CA LYS A 146 -6.04 -17.86 1.61
C LYS A 146 -4.68 -18.08 0.93
N HIS A 147 -4.44 -17.39 -0.18
CA HIS A 147 -3.15 -17.42 -0.87
C HIS A 147 -2.23 -16.36 -0.28
N TRP A 148 -1.26 -16.76 0.51
CA TRP A 148 -0.33 -15.86 1.18
C TRP A 148 0.87 -15.44 0.30
N VAL A 149 1.21 -16.25 -0.71
CA VAL A 149 2.38 -16.04 -1.57
C VAL A 149 2.38 -14.67 -2.27
N PRO A 150 1.28 -14.22 -2.91
CA PRO A 150 1.25 -12.90 -3.53
C PRO A 150 1.55 -11.76 -2.54
N VAL A 151 0.99 -11.86 -1.35
CA VAL A 151 1.19 -10.83 -0.30
C VAL A 151 2.64 -10.83 0.18
N LEU A 152 3.24 -12.03 0.36
CA LEU A 152 4.64 -12.17 0.70
C LEU A 152 5.54 -11.51 -0.35
N VAL A 153 5.29 -11.76 -1.64
CA VAL A 153 6.09 -11.20 -2.74
C VAL A 153 6.07 -9.67 -2.73
N PHE A 154 4.89 -9.06 -2.57
CA PHE A 154 4.77 -7.59 -2.49
C PHE A 154 5.52 -7.02 -1.29
N TRP A 155 5.37 -7.63 -0.11
CA TRP A 155 6.07 -7.15 1.08
C TRP A 155 7.57 -7.39 1.01
N ALA A 156 8.02 -8.53 0.49
CA ALA A 156 9.44 -8.80 0.31
C ALA A 156 10.08 -7.77 -0.63
N ALA A 157 9.42 -7.45 -1.75
CA ALA A 157 9.89 -6.41 -2.67
C ALA A 157 9.99 -5.05 -1.98
N LEU A 158 8.97 -4.63 -1.20
CA LEU A 158 8.98 -3.35 -0.51
C LEU A 158 10.03 -3.28 0.59
N VAL A 159 10.19 -4.33 1.38
CA VAL A 159 11.24 -4.38 2.41
C VAL A 159 12.62 -4.33 1.77
N SER A 160 12.84 -5.06 0.67
CA SER A 160 14.11 -5.02 -0.06
C SER A 160 14.40 -3.63 -0.61
N LEU A 161 13.39 -2.94 -1.18
CA LEU A 161 13.55 -1.55 -1.64
C LEU A 161 13.85 -0.60 -0.48
N ALA A 162 13.13 -0.72 0.64
CA ALA A 162 13.34 0.14 1.81
C ALA A 162 14.75 -0.01 2.40
N VAL A 163 15.28 -1.24 2.42
CA VAL A 163 16.65 -1.52 2.86
C VAL A 163 17.66 -1.02 1.84
N PHE A 164 17.43 -1.26 0.54
CA PHE A 164 18.33 -0.82 -0.52
C PHE A 164 18.50 0.70 -0.57
N PHE A 165 17.39 1.44 -0.41
CA PHE A 165 17.41 2.91 -0.38
C PHE A 165 17.80 3.49 0.98
N GLU A 166 18.25 2.67 1.93
CA GLU A 166 18.65 3.08 3.29
C GLU A 166 17.59 3.97 3.98
N MET A 167 16.31 3.69 3.69
CA MET A 167 15.20 4.49 4.19
C MET A 167 15.13 4.43 5.72
N PRO A 168 15.08 5.59 6.42
CA PRO A 168 14.94 5.61 7.88
C PRO A 168 13.67 4.89 8.36
N SER A 169 12.67 4.75 7.48
CA SER A 169 11.40 4.07 7.76
C SER A 169 11.41 2.56 7.43
N ALA A 170 12.53 1.97 7.02
CA ALA A 170 12.61 0.55 6.61
C ALA A 170 12.05 -0.40 7.68
N TRP A 171 12.27 -0.12 8.96
CA TRP A 171 11.71 -0.93 10.04
C TRP A 171 10.17 -0.83 10.13
N CYS A 172 9.56 0.32 9.78
CA CYS A 172 8.11 0.48 9.72
C CYS A 172 7.50 -0.40 8.62
N VAL A 173 8.17 -0.43 7.45
CA VAL A 173 7.79 -1.31 6.34
C VAL A 173 7.88 -2.77 6.77
N GLY A 174 8.95 -3.16 7.45
CA GLY A 174 9.14 -4.49 8.01
C GLY A 174 8.06 -4.87 9.03
N ALA A 175 7.69 -3.96 9.93
CA ALA A 175 6.62 -4.17 10.90
C ALA A 175 5.24 -4.35 10.25
N MET A 176 4.91 -3.54 9.24
CA MET A 176 3.66 -3.67 8.49
C MET A 176 3.62 -4.96 7.67
N ALA A 177 4.74 -5.35 7.07
CA ALA A 177 4.89 -6.64 6.38
C ALA A 177 4.64 -7.80 7.33
N PHE A 178 5.30 -7.79 8.49
CA PHE A 178 5.14 -8.83 9.51
C PHE A 178 3.68 -8.94 9.98
N LEU A 179 3.03 -7.82 10.30
CA LEU A 179 1.61 -7.83 10.71
C LEU A 179 0.69 -8.38 9.61
N SER A 180 0.88 -7.98 8.37
CA SER A 180 0.08 -8.48 7.25
C SER A 180 0.24 -9.99 7.08
N LEU A 181 1.48 -10.50 7.10
CA LEU A 181 1.77 -11.91 6.94
C LEU A 181 1.30 -12.73 8.14
N ALA A 182 1.50 -12.26 9.37
CA ALA A 182 0.99 -12.89 10.58
C ALA A 182 -0.56 -12.95 10.57
N GLY A 183 -1.22 -11.88 10.12
CA GLY A 183 -2.67 -11.84 9.95
C GLY A 183 -3.17 -12.85 8.92
N ILE A 184 -2.50 -13.00 7.78
CA ILE A 184 -2.86 -14.00 6.76
C ILE A 184 -2.61 -15.41 7.26
N TYR A 185 -1.50 -15.65 7.94
CA TYR A 185 -1.22 -16.93 8.58
C TYR A 185 -2.32 -17.29 9.60
N ALA A 186 -2.66 -16.38 10.50
CA ALA A 186 -3.76 -16.55 11.44
C ALA A 186 -5.08 -16.83 10.71
N HIS A 187 -5.42 -16.05 9.67
CA HIS A 187 -6.64 -16.26 8.87
C HIS A 187 -6.68 -17.63 8.20
N SER A 188 -5.53 -18.15 7.73
CA SER A 188 -5.46 -19.44 7.05
C SER A 188 -5.65 -20.63 8.00
N HIS A 189 -5.20 -20.51 9.26
CA HIS A 189 -5.18 -21.61 10.25
C HIS A 189 -6.29 -21.54 11.32
N THR A 190 -7.01 -20.40 11.38
CA THR A 190 -8.03 -20.19 12.42
C THR A 190 -9.30 -21.01 12.19
N LYS A 191 -9.79 -21.66 13.26
CA LYS A 191 -11.13 -22.24 13.31
C LYS A 191 -12.18 -21.13 13.49
N VAL A 192 -13.40 -21.37 13.01
CA VAL A 192 -14.48 -20.36 12.98
C VAL A 192 -14.80 -19.76 14.35
N ASP A 193 -14.69 -20.54 15.39
CA ASP A 193 -15.11 -20.13 16.75
C ASP A 193 -14.06 -19.23 17.45
N GLU A 194 -12.82 -19.21 16.96
CA GLU A 194 -11.71 -18.43 17.52
C GLU A 194 -11.47 -17.09 16.76
N GLU A 195 -12.17 -16.86 15.66
CA GLU A 195 -11.93 -15.72 14.77
C GLU A 195 -12.03 -14.35 15.46
N LYS A 196 -12.95 -14.21 16.43
CA LYS A 196 -13.12 -12.95 17.19
C LYS A 196 -11.90 -12.63 18.03
N ASN A 197 -11.28 -13.65 18.63
CA ASN A 197 -10.11 -13.47 19.48
C ASN A 197 -8.88 -13.09 18.64
N TYR A 198 -8.71 -13.71 17.46
CA TYR A 198 -7.64 -13.37 16.52
C TYR A 198 -7.83 -11.98 15.93
N LEU A 199 -9.06 -11.58 15.58
CA LEU A 199 -9.35 -10.23 15.13
C LEU A 199 -9.02 -9.19 16.21
N ALA A 200 -9.44 -9.45 17.46
CA ALA A 200 -9.13 -8.54 18.57
C ALA A 200 -7.63 -8.44 18.85
N ALA A 201 -6.90 -9.56 18.78
CA ALA A 201 -5.45 -9.59 18.91
C ALA A 201 -4.77 -8.82 17.77
N PHE A 202 -5.20 -9.05 16.53
CA PHE A 202 -4.69 -8.35 15.36
C PHE A 202 -4.92 -6.83 15.46
N CYS A 203 -6.13 -6.39 15.82
CA CYS A 203 -6.41 -4.96 16.01
C CYS A 203 -5.55 -4.35 17.11
N LYS A 204 -5.32 -5.04 18.23
CA LYS A 204 -4.43 -4.59 19.29
C LYS A 204 -2.98 -4.43 18.79
N MET A 205 -2.47 -5.40 18.04
CA MET A 205 -1.13 -5.33 17.45
C MET A 205 -1.00 -4.17 16.45
N VAL A 206 -2.01 -3.96 15.61
CA VAL A 206 -2.04 -2.81 14.67
C VAL A 206 -1.99 -1.49 15.43
N VAL A 207 -2.75 -1.33 16.51
CA VAL A 207 -2.73 -0.11 17.33
C VAL A 207 -1.35 0.09 17.95
N ILE A 208 -0.74 -0.94 18.52
CA ILE A 208 0.60 -0.85 19.12
C ILE A 208 1.63 -0.42 18.07
N VAL A 209 1.61 -1.03 16.90
CA VAL A 209 2.53 -0.67 15.80
C VAL A 209 2.26 0.73 15.30
N ALA A 210 1.00 1.15 15.15
CA ALA A 210 0.66 2.51 14.74
C ALA A 210 1.17 3.56 15.74
N VAL A 211 0.99 3.33 17.03
CA VAL A 211 1.54 4.21 18.09
C VAL A 211 3.06 4.28 18.00
N PHE A 212 3.72 3.14 17.83
CA PHE A 212 5.17 3.08 17.72
C PHE A 212 5.67 3.79 16.44
N ILE A 213 4.97 3.64 15.31
CA ILE A 213 5.24 4.36 14.06
C ILE A 213 5.10 5.88 14.28
N CYS A 214 4.01 6.33 14.89
CA CYS A 214 3.81 7.75 15.16
C CYS A 214 4.91 8.34 16.06
N PHE A 215 5.35 7.58 17.06
CA PHE A 215 6.40 8.02 17.99
C PHE A 215 7.77 8.17 17.31
N THR A 216 8.12 7.21 16.44
CA THR A 216 9.39 7.26 15.70
C THR A 216 9.36 8.22 14.53
N TRP A 217 8.19 8.39 13.88
CA TRP A 217 7.99 9.35 12.79
C TRP A 217 8.27 10.79 13.24
N ASN A 218 7.77 11.15 14.42
CA ASN A 218 8.01 12.49 14.99
C ASN A 218 9.51 12.75 15.23
N ARG A 219 10.26 11.72 15.61
CA ARG A 219 11.72 11.81 15.83
C ARG A 219 12.50 11.93 14.52
N GLN A 220 12.03 11.29 13.44
CA GLN A 220 12.66 11.34 12.11
C GLN A 220 12.42 12.67 11.39
N LEU A 221 11.24 13.28 11.55
CA LEU A 221 10.96 14.64 11.05
C LEU A 221 11.88 15.68 11.69
N TYR A 222 12.20 15.51 12.96
CA TYR A 222 13.14 16.39 13.66
C TYR A 222 14.56 16.28 13.07
N HIS A 223 15.03 15.05 12.85
CA HIS A 223 16.37 14.80 12.28
C HIS A 223 16.48 15.23 10.81
N LYS A 224 15.44 15.05 10.02
CA LYS A 224 15.38 15.51 8.62
C LYS A 224 15.43 17.04 8.54
N ASN A 225 14.80 17.74 9.48
CA ASN A 225 14.83 19.20 9.53
C ASN A 225 16.21 19.74 9.93
N GLU A 226 16.95 19.05 10.81
CA GLU A 226 18.35 19.38 11.13
C GLU A 226 19.26 19.24 9.91
N ILE A 227 19.19 18.09 9.21
CA ILE A 227 20.00 17.85 7.99
C ILE A 227 19.68 18.87 6.89
N ILE A 228 18.42 19.27 6.74
CA ILE A 228 18.03 20.28 5.76
C ILE A 228 18.52 21.69 6.18
N ALA A 229 18.56 21.98 7.47
CA ALA A 229 19.10 23.23 7.99
C ALA A 229 20.61 23.33 7.73
N ASP A 230 21.37 22.28 8.06
CA ASP A 230 22.81 22.18 7.82
C ASP A 230 23.15 22.25 6.32
N LEU A 231 22.38 21.61 5.45
CA LEU A 231 22.54 21.69 3.99
C LEU A 231 22.28 23.11 3.47
N LYS A 232 21.27 23.81 4.00
CA LYS A 232 21.02 25.20 3.62
C LYS A 232 22.14 26.14 4.07
N GLU A 233 22.67 25.93 5.26
CA GLU A 233 23.78 26.74 5.80
C GLU A 233 25.03 26.57 4.93
N ASN A 234 25.42 25.33 4.61
CA ASN A 234 26.55 25.01 3.73
C ASN A 234 26.41 25.61 2.31
N ILE A 235 25.21 25.52 1.70
CA ILE A 235 24.95 26.12 0.37
C ILE A 235 25.04 27.65 0.43
N THR A 236 24.63 28.24 1.55
CA THR A 236 24.69 29.72 1.70
C THR A 236 26.11 30.21 1.94
N GLU A 237 26.95 29.43 2.63
CA GLU A 237 28.37 29.72 2.79
C GLU A 237 29.16 29.60 1.47
N GLU A 238 28.92 28.54 0.68
CA GLU A 238 29.52 28.38 -0.65
C GLU A 238 29.08 29.45 -1.66
N ALA A 239 27.86 29.98 -1.55
CA ALA A 239 27.37 31.05 -2.42
C ALA A 239 27.90 32.44 -2.05
N ASN A 240 28.45 32.63 -0.85
CA ASN A 240 29.01 33.90 -0.36
C ASN A 240 30.56 33.93 -0.35
N ALA A 241 31.21 32.82 -0.73
CA ALA A 241 32.66 32.71 -0.89
C ALA A 241 33.09 32.91 -2.36
#